data_3bf458335d337b7fac4c3077ed3adbbd
#
_entry.id   3bf458335d337b7fac4c3077ed3adbbd
#
_cell.length_a   1.000
_cell.length_b   1.000
_cell.length_c   1.000
_cell.angle_alpha   90.00
_cell.angle_beta   90.00
_cell.angle_gamma   90.00
#
_symmetry.space_group_name_H-M   'P 1'
#
loop_
_entity.id
_entity.type
_entity.pdbx_description
1 polymer ?
#
loop_
_entity_poly.entity_id
_entity_poly.type
_entity_poly.pdbx_seq_one_letter_code
_entity_poly.pdbx_strand_id
1 'polypeptide(L)'
;MTQQPYTVLIVDDEAPLRRVLERLLSRQGYRVLSAGSAETAYELLATAQANALLLDIQLPTMSGMALYLAIIHRWPALEGSIAIMTGDADAEELRHWLARHHCPVMRKPFNLKEVSDWLATVIEFQKRRRAQGGAQA
;
A
#
# COMPACT_ATOMS: atom_id res chain seq x y z
N MET A 1 -16.03 -20.43 -10.80
CA MET A 1 -15.68 -20.01 -9.43
C MET A 1 -15.03 -18.64 -9.46
N THR A 2 -15.65 -17.70 -8.78
CA THR A 2 -15.09 -16.38 -8.67
C THR A 2 -14.11 -16.33 -7.50
N GLN A 3 -12.87 -15.94 -7.77
CA GLN A 3 -11.92 -15.70 -6.70
C GLN A 3 -12.29 -14.40 -6.00
N GLN A 4 -12.09 -14.35 -4.70
CA GLN A 4 -12.21 -13.11 -3.96
C GLN A 4 -11.19 -12.09 -4.51
N PRO A 5 -11.61 -10.86 -4.77
CA PRO A 5 -10.66 -9.86 -5.27
C PRO A 5 -9.63 -9.52 -4.20
N TYR A 6 -8.42 -9.19 -4.64
CA TYR A 6 -7.42 -8.65 -3.74
C TYR A 6 -7.78 -7.22 -3.38
N THR A 7 -7.54 -6.86 -2.14
CA THR A 7 -7.89 -5.55 -1.60
C THR A 7 -6.66 -4.67 -1.46
N VAL A 8 -6.76 -3.44 -1.96
CA VAL A 8 -5.72 -2.43 -1.88
C VAL A 8 -6.23 -1.28 -1.05
N LEU A 9 -5.45 -0.83 -0.06
CA LEU A 9 -5.75 0.36 0.72
C LEU A 9 -4.88 1.52 0.23
N ILE A 10 -5.52 2.62 -0.12
CA ILE A 10 -4.84 3.85 -0.53
C ILE A 10 -4.94 4.85 0.61
N VAL A 11 -3.79 5.35 1.07
CA VAL A 11 -3.74 6.34 2.15
C VAL A 11 -3.09 7.61 1.61
N ASP A 12 -3.89 8.64 1.40
CA ASP A 12 -3.43 9.91 0.84
C ASP A 12 -4.47 10.98 1.18
N ASP A 13 -4.05 12.15 1.64
CA ASP A 13 -4.99 13.20 1.99
C ASP A 13 -5.52 13.95 0.77
N GLU A 14 -4.96 13.73 -0.41
CA GLU A 14 -5.45 14.34 -1.65
C GLU A 14 -6.60 13.53 -2.24
N ALA A 15 -7.83 13.98 -2.02
CA ALA A 15 -9.01 13.27 -2.49
C ALA A 15 -9.03 13.04 -4.01
N PRO A 16 -8.62 14.00 -4.85
CA PRO A 16 -8.60 13.75 -6.30
C PRO A 16 -7.68 12.60 -6.69
N LEU A 17 -6.51 12.48 -6.07
CA LEU A 17 -5.59 11.38 -6.35
C LEU A 17 -6.18 10.05 -5.92
N ARG A 18 -6.80 10.00 -4.73
CA ARG A 18 -7.47 8.78 -4.29
C ARG A 18 -8.52 8.32 -5.30
N ARG A 19 -9.33 9.26 -5.81
CA ARG A 19 -10.39 8.91 -6.78
C ARG A 19 -9.82 8.35 -8.08
N VAL A 20 -8.73 8.92 -8.56
CA VAL A 20 -8.08 8.43 -9.79
C VAL A 20 -7.58 6.99 -9.58
N LEU A 21 -6.90 6.76 -8.47
CA LEU A 21 -6.37 5.43 -8.15
C LEU A 21 -7.48 4.42 -7.92
N GLU A 22 -8.55 4.82 -7.23
CA GLU A 22 -9.70 3.96 -7.01
C GLU A 22 -10.32 3.49 -8.32
N ARG A 23 -10.50 4.41 -9.28
CA ARG A 23 -11.06 4.05 -10.58
C ARG A 23 -10.16 3.11 -11.35
N LEU A 24 -8.88 3.44 -11.41
CA LEU A 24 -7.92 2.62 -12.12
C LEU A 24 -7.88 1.21 -11.58
N LEU A 25 -7.70 1.09 -10.27
CA LEU A 25 -7.51 -0.22 -9.65
C LEU A 25 -8.80 -1.03 -9.60
N SER A 26 -9.94 -0.38 -9.43
CA SER A 26 -11.23 -1.06 -9.50
C SER A 26 -11.46 -1.67 -10.88
N ARG A 27 -11.08 -0.95 -11.94
CA ARG A 27 -11.20 -1.48 -13.30
C ARG A 27 -10.31 -2.68 -13.54
N GLN A 28 -9.22 -2.77 -12.80
CA GLN A 28 -8.30 -3.90 -12.89
C GLN A 28 -8.71 -5.09 -12.02
N GLY A 29 -9.85 -4.98 -11.33
CA GLY A 29 -10.40 -6.08 -10.56
C GLY A 29 -10.06 -6.06 -9.07
N TYR A 30 -9.38 -5.02 -8.58
CA TYR A 30 -9.08 -4.90 -7.16
C TYR A 30 -10.28 -4.36 -6.40
N ARG A 31 -10.43 -4.80 -5.16
CA ARG A 31 -11.27 -4.11 -4.20
C ARG A 31 -10.43 -2.97 -3.62
N VAL A 32 -10.95 -1.74 -3.64
CA VAL A 32 -10.18 -0.58 -3.21
C VAL A 32 -10.81 0.04 -1.99
N LEU A 33 -10.00 0.22 -0.95
CA LEU A 33 -10.34 1.00 0.22
C LEU A 33 -9.48 2.25 0.19
N SER A 34 -9.99 3.36 0.69
CA SER A 34 -9.22 4.60 0.74
C SER A 34 -9.39 5.32 2.05
N ALA A 35 -8.33 6.00 2.47
CA ALA A 35 -8.30 6.75 3.70
C ALA A 35 -7.58 8.08 3.46
N GLY A 36 -8.11 9.15 4.01
CA GLY A 36 -7.50 10.48 3.93
C GLY A 36 -6.61 10.82 5.10
N SER A 37 -6.48 9.92 6.07
CA SER A 37 -5.68 10.15 7.27
C SER A 37 -5.12 8.84 7.80
N ALA A 38 -4.11 8.95 8.66
CA ALA A 38 -3.52 7.78 9.32
C ALA A 38 -4.54 7.07 10.22
N GLU A 39 -5.35 7.83 10.92
CA GLU A 39 -6.36 7.28 11.84
C GLU A 39 -7.38 6.43 11.09
N THR A 40 -7.91 6.95 9.99
CA THR A 40 -8.88 6.22 9.17
C THR A 40 -8.25 4.97 8.57
N ALA A 41 -7.00 5.07 8.12
CA ALA A 41 -6.28 3.91 7.57
C ALA A 41 -6.16 2.79 8.60
N TYR A 42 -5.77 3.14 9.81
CA TYR A 42 -5.61 2.16 10.89
C TYR A 42 -6.94 1.50 11.25
N GLU A 43 -8.01 2.30 11.33
CA GLU A 43 -9.35 1.77 11.60
C GLU A 43 -9.81 0.80 10.51
N LEU A 44 -9.56 1.14 9.24
CA LEU A 44 -9.93 0.26 8.14
C LEU A 44 -9.16 -1.06 8.18
N LEU A 45 -7.88 -1.02 8.51
CA LEU A 45 -7.08 -2.23 8.63
C LEU A 45 -7.52 -3.11 9.79
N ALA A 46 -8.08 -2.52 10.84
CA ALA A 46 -8.59 -3.28 11.99
C ALA A 46 -9.88 -4.03 11.65
N THR A 47 -10.64 -3.59 10.65
CA THR A 47 -11.94 -4.17 10.31
C THR A 47 -11.98 -4.85 8.95
N ALA A 48 -10.99 -4.61 8.10
CA ALA A 48 -10.94 -5.18 6.76
C ALA A 48 -9.52 -5.65 6.45
N GLN A 49 -9.42 -6.76 5.75
CA GLN A 49 -8.13 -7.29 5.35
C GLN A 49 -7.66 -6.60 4.07
N ALA A 50 -6.46 -6.05 4.08
CA ALA A 50 -5.83 -5.50 2.89
C ALA A 50 -4.67 -6.39 2.46
N ASN A 51 -4.46 -6.50 1.15
CA ASN A 51 -3.37 -7.28 0.57
C ASN A 51 -2.17 -6.40 0.21
N ALA A 52 -2.41 -5.12 -0.04
CA ALA A 52 -1.37 -4.16 -0.38
C ALA A 52 -1.79 -2.76 0.02
N LEU A 53 -0.81 -1.90 0.26
CA LEU A 53 -1.05 -0.51 0.62
C LEU A 53 -0.23 0.43 -0.26
N LEU A 54 -0.84 1.55 -0.60
CA LEU A 54 -0.16 2.72 -1.17
C LEU A 54 -0.25 3.81 -0.11
N LEU A 55 0.87 4.28 0.39
CA LEU A 55 0.93 5.11 1.59
C LEU A 55 1.68 6.41 1.33
N ASP A 56 0.96 7.53 1.41
CA ASP A 56 1.57 8.86 1.31
C ASP A 56 2.46 9.12 2.52
N ILE A 57 3.66 9.64 2.27
CA ILE A 57 4.61 9.97 3.33
C ILE A 57 4.18 11.20 4.12
N GLN A 58 3.43 12.10 3.48
CA GLN A 58 3.00 13.36 4.10
C GLN A 58 1.51 13.31 4.40
N LEU A 59 1.18 12.95 5.62
CA LEU A 59 -0.20 12.93 6.10
C LEU A 59 -0.41 14.02 7.15
N PRO A 60 -1.67 14.45 7.37
CA PRO A 60 -1.94 15.62 8.23
C PRO A 60 -1.44 15.51 9.67
N THR A 61 -1.63 14.37 10.32
CA THR A 61 -1.36 14.23 11.76
C THR A 61 -0.22 13.28 12.08
N MET A 62 0.24 12.52 11.11
CA MET A 62 1.29 11.52 11.33
C MET A 62 2.03 11.33 10.02
N SER A 63 3.35 11.21 10.07
CA SER A 63 4.11 10.93 8.87
C SER A 63 3.79 9.52 8.36
N GLY A 64 3.88 9.33 7.04
CA GLY A 64 3.68 8.01 6.47
C GLY A 64 4.72 7.00 6.96
N MET A 65 5.93 7.47 7.30
CA MET A 65 6.95 6.60 7.87
C MET A 65 6.53 6.05 9.23
N ALA A 66 5.98 6.91 10.08
CA ALA A 66 5.49 6.48 11.39
C ALA A 66 4.31 5.53 11.25
N LEU A 67 3.40 5.83 10.32
CA LEU A 67 2.25 4.95 10.07
C LEU A 67 2.71 3.60 9.53
N TYR A 68 3.69 3.58 8.63
CA TYR A 68 4.26 2.34 8.10
C TYR A 68 4.73 1.43 9.25
N LEU A 69 5.50 2.01 10.19
CA LEU A 69 6.01 1.24 11.31
C LEU A 69 4.90 0.71 12.21
N ALA A 70 3.88 1.53 12.47
CA ALA A 70 2.73 1.10 13.26
C ALA A 70 1.98 -0.04 12.57
N ILE A 71 1.83 0.03 11.26
CA ILE A 71 1.12 -0.99 10.49
C ILE A 71 1.87 -2.32 10.50
N ILE A 72 3.17 -2.33 10.21
CA ILE A 72 3.92 -3.58 10.16
C ILE A 72 4.12 -4.18 11.56
N HIS A 73 4.08 -3.35 12.59
CA HIS A 73 4.12 -3.84 13.97
C HIS A 73 2.83 -4.60 14.32
N ARG A 74 1.68 -4.06 13.94
CA ARG A 74 0.37 -4.65 14.24
C ARG A 74 0.01 -5.76 13.26
N TRP A 75 0.36 -5.60 11.98
CA TRP A 75 0.07 -6.58 10.93
C TRP A 75 1.36 -6.92 10.17
N PRO A 76 2.23 -7.76 10.77
CA PRO A 76 3.55 -8.05 10.17
C PRO A 76 3.49 -8.65 8.77
N ALA A 77 2.39 -9.32 8.42
CA ALA A 77 2.24 -9.91 7.09
C ALA A 77 2.19 -8.86 5.98
N LEU A 78 1.93 -7.60 6.32
CA LEU A 78 1.88 -6.52 5.32
C LEU A 78 3.26 -5.99 4.95
N GLU A 79 4.30 -6.32 5.72
CA GLU A 79 5.67 -5.93 5.34
C GLU A 79 6.00 -6.54 3.97
N GLY A 80 6.54 -5.73 3.08
CA GLY A 80 6.80 -6.14 1.70
C GLY A 80 5.62 -5.89 0.76
N SER A 81 4.47 -5.51 1.28
CA SER A 81 3.27 -5.24 0.48
C SER A 81 2.84 -3.77 0.57
N ILE A 82 3.73 -2.89 0.97
CA ILE A 82 3.46 -1.46 1.13
C ILE A 82 4.42 -0.66 0.26
N ALA A 83 3.89 0.24 -0.56
CA ALA A 83 4.68 1.21 -1.30
C ALA A 83 4.43 2.61 -0.75
N ILE A 84 5.48 3.40 -0.66
CA ILE A 84 5.42 4.79 -0.21
C ILE A 84 5.23 5.69 -1.43
N MET A 85 4.38 6.69 -1.31
CA MET A 85 4.20 7.73 -2.32
C MET A 85 4.76 9.04 -1.77
N THR A 86 5.51 9.78 -2.57
CA THR A 86 6.10 11.03 -2.11
C THR A 86 6.36 12.00 -3.26
N GLY A 87 6.19 13.29 -2.99
CA GLY A 87 6.60 14.36 -3.89
C GLY A 87 8.07 14.73 -3.76
N ASP A 88 8.75 14.24 -2.73
CA ASP A 88 10.16 14.54 -2.47
C ASP A 88 10.91 13.28 -2.07
N ALA A 89 11.21 12.45 -3.07
CA ALA A 89 11.92 11.18 -2.85
C ALA A 89 13.39 11.38 -2.48
N ASP A 90 13.92 12.58 -2.68
CA ASP A 90 15.33 12.88 -2.38
C ASP A 90 15.52 13.51 -1.01
N ALA A 91 14.45 13.67 -0.22
CA ALA A 91 14.55 14.19 1.13
C ALA A 91 15.49 13.32 1.96
N GLU A 92 16.41 13.97 2.68
CA GLU A 92 17.45 13.26 3.44
C GLU A 92 16.84 12.33 4.49
N GLU A 93 15.81 12.80 5.19
CA GLU A 93 15.13 11.99 6.20
C GLU A 93 14.56 10.71 5.61
N LEU A 94 13.92 10.80 4.44
CA LEU A 94 13.36 9.64 3.76
C LEU A 94 14.46 8.68 3.31
N ARG A 95 15.56 9.21 2.77
CA ARG A 95 16.68 8.38 2.32
C ARG A 95 17.27 7.58 3.48
N HIS A 96 17.44 8.21 4.65
CA HIS A 96 17.93 7.54 5.84
C HIS A 96 16.98 6.43 6.29
N TRP A 97 15.68 6.72 6.26
CA TRP A 97 14.66 5.74 6.64
C TRP A 97 14.67 4.55 5.68
N LEU A 98 14.74 4.81 4.37
CA LEU A 98 14.74 3.75 3.35
C LEU A 98 15.98 2.86 3.42
N ALA A 99 17.08 3.36 3.96
CA ALA A 99 18.27 2.55 4.17
C ALA A 99 18.02 1.42 5.18
N ARG A 100 17.04 1.59 6.06
CA ARG A 100 16.67 0.61 7.09
C ARG A 100 15.42 -0.18 6.76
N HIS A 101 14.60 0.31 5.83
CA HIS A 101 13.32 -0.32 5.50
C HIS A 101 13.21 -0.49 3.99
N HIS A 102 13.20 -1.72 3.53
CA HIS A 102 13.09 -2.01 2.11
C HIS A 102 11.64 -1.83 1.67
N CYS A 103 11.33 -0.65 1.15
CA CYS A 103 10.01 -0.28 0.78
C CYS A 103 10.05 0.43 -0.58
N PRO A 104 9.27 0.00 -1.57
CA PRO A 104 9.21 0.69 -2.85
C PRO A 104 8.73 2.13 -2.69
N VAL A 105 9.28 3.02 -3.49
CA VAL A 105 8.92 4.43 -3.47
C VAL A 105 8.39 4.82 -4.84
N MET A 106 7.21 5.45 -4.86
CA MET A 106 6.63 6.02 -6.06
C MET A 106 6.68 7.53 -5.96
N ARG A 107 7.39 8.15 -6.89
CA ARG A 107 7.57 9.60 -6.91
C ARG A 107 6.34 10.26 -7.51
N LYS A 108 5.78 11.25 -6.84
CA LYS A 108 4.69 12.06 -7.37
C LYS A 108 5.26 13.16 -8.27
N PRO A 109 4.69 13.43 -9.43
CA PRO A 109 3.61 12.67 -10.08
C PRO A 109 4.14 11.35 -10.62
N PHE A 110 3.41 10.27 -10.38
CA PHE A 110 3.84 8.95 -10.85
C PHE A 110 2.97 8.48 -12.03
N ASN A 111 3.53 7.53 -12.78
CA ASN A 111 2.82 6.87 -13.85
C ASN A 111 1.88 5.82 -13.24
N LEU A 112 0.61 5.83 -13.67
CA LEU A 112 -0.37 4.86 -13.17
C LEU A 112 0.03 3.41 -13.50
N LYS A 113 0.75 3.21 -14.60
CA LYS A 113 1.26 1.89 -14.94
C LYS A 113 2.25 1.37 -13.90
N GLU A 114 3.05 2.26 -13.32
CA GLU A 114 4.01 1.90 -12.28
C GLU A 114 3.28 1.30 -11.06
N VAL A 115 2.16 1.90 -10.68
CA VAL A 115 1.33 1.40 -9.59
C VAL A 115 0.77 0.01 -9.93
N SER A 116 0.21 -0.12 -11.13
CA SER A 116 -0.37 -1.38 -11.58
C SER A 116 0.67 -2.50 -11.64
N ASP A 117 1.85 -2.20 -12.14
CA ASP A 117 2.93 -3.19 -12.28
C ASP A 117 3.40 -3.65 -10.90
N TRP A 118 3.57 -2.72 -9.97
CA TRP A 118 3.97 -3.07 -8.61
C TRP A 118 2.93 -3.95 -7.92
N LEU A 119 1.65 -3.59 -8.03
CA LEU A 119 0.58 -4.38 -7.44
C LEU A 119 0.53 -5.80 -8.01
N ALA A 120 0.69 -5.93 -9.33
CA ALA A 120 0.70 -7.23 -9.96
C ALA A 120 1.84 -8.10 -9.40
N THR A 121 3.00 -7.50 -9.16
CA THR A 121 4.15 -8.20 -8.58
C THR A 121 3.86 -8.68 -7.16
N VAL A 122 3.27 -7.81 -6.34
CA VAL A 122 2.93 -8.15 -4.94
C VAL A 122 1.90 -9.27 -4.89
N ILE A 123 0.87 -9.18 -5.70
CA ILE A 123 -0.20 -10.18 -5.74
C ILE A 123 0.32 -11.52 -6.22
N GLU A 124 1.16 -11.53 -7.25
CA GLU A 124 1.77 -12.75 -7.74
C GLU A 124 2.62 -13.44 -6.67
N PHE A 125 3.38 -12.65 -5.93
CA PHE A 125 4.18 -13.16 -4.81
C PHE A 125 3.29 -13.78 -3.74
N GLN A 126 2.18 -13.14 -3.40
CA GLN A 126 1.24 -13.65 -2.40
C GLN A 126 0.57 -14.94 -2.86
N LYS A 127 0.23 -15.03 -4.15
CA LYS A 127 -0.33 -16.26 -4.72
C LYS A 127 0.64 -17.43 -4.58
N ARG A 128 1.93 -17.20 -4.86
CA ARG A 128 2.95 -18.22 -4.72
C ARG A 128 3.11 -18.67 -3.28
N ARG A 129 3.09 -17.74 -2.34
CA ARG A 129 3.18 -18.08 -0.91
C ARG A 129 2.00 -18.92 -0.46
N ARG A 130 0.78 -18.59 -0.91
CA ARG A 130 -0.42 -19.36 -0.57
C ARG A 130 -0.36 -20.78 -1.12
N ALA A 131 0.12 -20.91 -2.36
CA ALA A 131 0.27 -22.23 -2.98
C ALA A 131 1.25 -23.10 -2.20
N GLN A 132 2.39 -22.53 -1.78
CA GLN A 132 3.37 -23.26 -0.98
C GLN A 132 2.84 -23.59 0.40
N GLY A 133 2.15 -22.66 1.05
CA GLY A 133 1.54 -22.90 2.34
C GLY A 133 0.46 -23.97 2.28
N GLY A 134 -0.36 -23.99 1.22
CA GLY A 134 -1.35 -25.02 1.00
C GLY A 134 -0.73 -26.38 0.77
N ALA A 135 0.41 -26.44 0.10
CA ALA A 135 1.11 -27.70 -0.16
C ALA A 135 1.72 -28.30 1.10
N GLN A 136 1.99 -27.48 2.10
CA GLN A 136 2.58 -27.92 3.36
C GLN A 136 1.53 -28.28 4.42
N ALA A 137 0.29 -27.90 4.15
CA ALA A 137 -0.80 -28.22 5.07
C ALA A 137 -1.32 -29.65 4.81
#